data_5f4372c790fe2137337596861b237833
#
_entry.id   5f4372c790fe2137337596861b237833
#
_cell.length_a   1.000
_cell.length_b   1.000
_cell.length_c   1.000
_cell.angle_alpha   90.00
_cell.angle_beta   90.00
_cell.angle_gamma   90.00
#
_symmetry.space_group_name_H-M   'P 1'
#
loop_
_entity.id
_entity.type
_entity.pdbx_description
1 polymer ?
#
loop_
_entity_poly.entity_id
_entity_poly.type
_entity_poly.pdbx_seq_one_letter_code
_entity_poly.pdbx_strand_id
1 'polypeptide(L)'
;MSECILELKHVGKHYPSFSLKDVSFSLHEGEIMGFIGRNGSGKTTTIKAISGLIDINKGDILFQGKPVSENEKQMKNDIGLLFGGVDFYPNAKVKDLTKVSSRFYHSWDQSLYEKWLKFFEISEEKKIKELSNGMKVKYGLSLALSHQAKLLLLDEPTSGLDPVSRDELLDCFRDIAKKKNIAILFSTHVISDLEKCADSITYIRKGEILSSKSVSSFKEDYLYVKGKEEDLTQEKILKMEHLRKKDGFFEGIIEKKDEAIFSLEEKRLPSLEEIMIAKERTDENEESPL
;
A
#
# COMPACT_ATOMS: atom_id res chain seq x y z
N MET A 1 13.25 18.34 -6.48
CA MET A 1 12.07 17.47 -6.60
C MET A 1 12.60 16.08 -6.87
N SER A 2 12.16 15.06 -6.13
CA SER A 2 12.49 13.65 -6.39
C SER A 2 12.00 13.25 -7.79
N GLU A 3 12.74 12.40 -8.48
CA GLU A 3 12.35 11.92 -9.81
C GLU A 3 11.17 10.95 -9.71
N CYS A 4 10.28 11.00 -10.73
CA CYS A 4 9.17 10.05 -10.83
C CYS A 4 9.71 8.69 -11.28
N ILE A 5 9.59 7.68 -10.43
CA ILE A 5 10.10 6.33 -10.72
C ILE A 5 9.03 5.44 -11.37
N LEU A 6 7.76 5.62 -10.97
CA LEU A 6 6.63 4.86 -11.48
C LEU A 6 5.46 5.80 -11.77
N GLU A 7 4.87 5.68 -12.94
CA GLU A 7 3.69 6.45 -13.32
C GLU A 7 2.67 5.54 -14.05
N LEU A 8 1.44 5.53 -13.56
CA LEU A 8 0.31 4.89 -14.22
C LEU A 8 -0.57 5.96 -14.85
N LYS A 9 -0.92 5.78 -16.13
CA LYS A 9 -1.77 6.69 -16.91
C LYS A 9 -2.97 5.93 -17.46
N HIS A 10 -4.15 6.19 -16.90
CA HIS A 10 -5.42 5.66 -17.39
C HIS A 10 -5.44 4.12 -17.53
N VAL A 11 -4.74 3.41 -16.62
CA VAL A 11 -4.58 1.97 -16.69
C VAL A 11 -5.91 1.27 -16.44
N GLY A 12 -6.25 0.37 -17.37
CA GLY A 12 -7.44 -0.47 -17.29
C GLY A 12 -7.14 -1.94 -17.55
N LYS A 13 -7.79 -2.81 -16.76
CA LYS A 13 -7.77 -4.26 -16.93
C LYS A 13 -9.15 -4.82 -16.75
N HIS A 14 -9.63 -5.61 -17.70
CA HIS A 14 -10.95 -6.20 -17.67
C HIS A 14 -10.87 -7.70 -17.38
N TYR A 15 -11.70 -8.15 -16.45
CA TYR A 15 -12.04 -9.55 -16.18
C TYR A 15 -13.57 -9.71 -16.17
N PRO A 16 -14.13 -10.90 -16.36
CA PRO A 16 -15.58 -11.11 -16.39
C PRO A 16 -16.32 -10.59 -15.12
N SER A 17 -15.69 -10.68 -13.96
CA SER A 17 -16.28 -10.32 -12.66
C SER A 17 -15.70 -9.05 -12.04
N PHE A 18 -14.65 -8.46 -12.65
CA PHE A 18 -13.95 -7.31 -12.07
C PHE A 18 -13.22 -6.50 -13.15
N SER A 19 -13.09 -5.21 -12.93
CA SER A 19 -12.28 -4.36 -13.83
C SER A 19 -11.51 -3.30 -13.05
N LEU A 20 -10.24 -3.10 -13.40
CA LEU A 20 -9.55 -1.84 -13.11
C LEU A 20 -10.05 -0.80 -14.11
N LYS A 21 -10.43 0.38 -13.59
CA LYS A 21 -11.03 1.46 -14.38
C LYS A 21 -10.21 2.73 -14.17
N ASP A 22 -9.49 3.14 -15.19
CA ASP A 22 -8.81 4.44 -15.21
C ASP A 22 -7.84 4.70 -14.03
N VAL A 23 -7.02 3.69 -13.69
CA VAL A 23 -6.07 3.78 -12.59
C VAL A 23 -4.91 4.69 -12.98
N SER A 24 -4.76 5.82 -12.28
CA SER A 24 -3.73 6.83 -12.52
C SER A 24 -3.13 7.31 -11.20
N PHE A 25 -1.81 7.21 -11.06
CA PHE A 25 -1.04 7.76 -9.94
C PHE A 25 0.46 7.77 -10.27
N SER A 26 1.25 8.49 -9.48
CA SER A 26 2.70 8.57 -9.62
C SER A 26 3.38 8.30 -8.29
N LEU A 27 4.53 7.61 -8.32
CA LEU A 27 5.39 7.34 -7.17
C LEU A 27 6.79 7.88 -7.48
N HIS A 28 7.43 8.49 -6.47
CA HIS A 28 8.73 9.12 -6.62
C HIS A 28 9.81 8.35 -5.89
N GLU A 29 11.07 8.60 -6.29
CA GLU A 29 12.23 8.00 -5.61
C GLU A 29 12.27 8.35 -4.12
N GLY A 30 12.57 7.36 -3.28
CA GLY A 30 12.63 7.51 -1.83
C GLY A 30 11.27 7.71 -1.14
N GLU A 31 10.17 7.67 -1.89
CA GLU A 31 8.81 7.77 -1.36
C GLU A 31 8.25 6.41 -0.95
N ILE A 32 7.53 6.37 0.16
CA ILE A 32 6.73 5.23 0.59
C ILE A 32 5.26 5.54 0.33
N MET A 33 4.66 4.82 -0.63
CA MET A 33 3.24 4.92 -0.94
C MET A 33 2.47 3.72 -0.41
N GLY A 34 1.47 3.98 0.42
CA GLY A 34 0.49 3.00 0.83
C GLY A 34 -0.62 2.84 -0.21
N PHE A 35 -0.85 1.61 -0.68
CA PHE A 35 -1.92 1.29 -1.60
C PHE A 35 -3.06 0.62 -0.85
N ILE A 36 -4.13 1.36 -0.58
CA ILE A 36 -5.20 0.98 0.32
C ILE A 36 -6.53 0.71 -0.39
N GLY A 37 -7.34 -0.15 0.21
CA GLY A 37 -8.67 -0.53 -0.25
C GLY A 37 -9.08 -1.89 0.28
N ARG A 38 -10.38 -2.21 0.22
CA ARG A 38 -10.93 -3.51 0.66
C ARG A 38 -10.37 -4.67 -0.16
N ASN A 39 -10.56 -5.89 0.34
CA ASN A 39 -10.25 -7.09 -0.43
C ASN A 39 -11.10 -7.11 -1.71
N GLY A 40 -10.46 -7.43 -2.84
CA GLY A 40 -11.10 -7.41 -4.15
C GLY A 40 -11.19 -6.01 -4.80
N SER A 41 -10.70 -4.93 -4.17
CA SER A 41 -10.72 -3.58 -4.76
C SER A 41 -9.81 -3.38 -5.97
N GLY A 42 -8.81 -4.27 -6.17
CA GLY A 42 -7.88 -4.20 -7.31
C GLY A 42 -6.41 -4.03 -6.95
N LYS A 43 -6.03 -3.97 -5.65
CA LYS A 43 -4.64 -3.75 -5.21
C LYS A 43 -3.65 -4.74 -5.83
N THR A 44 -3.86 -6.03 -5.59
CA THR A 44 -3.00 -7.10 -6.14
C THR A 44 -3.00 -7.11 -7.68
N THR A 45 -4.15 -6.82 -8.31
CA THR A 45 -4.24 -6.73 -9.78
C THR A 45 -3.38 -5.58 -10.30
N THR A 46 -3.41 -4.42 -9.66
CA THR A 46 -2.58 -3.27 -10.03
C THR A 46 -1.09 -3.58 -9.86
N ILE A 47 -0.70 -4.18 -8.72
CA ILE A 47 0.70 -4.58 -8.48
C ILE A 47 1.18 -5.60 -9.54
N LYS A 48 0.33 -6.56 -9.91
CA LYS A 48 0.63 -7.53 -10.99
C LYS A 48 0.76 -6.86 -12.36
N ALA A 49 -0.07 -5.86 -12.65
CA ALA A 49 0.04 -5.08 -13.90
C ALA A 49 1.35 -4.28 -13.94
N ILE A 50 1.70 -3.60 -12.84
CA ILE A 50 2.97 -2.85 -12.73
C ILE A 50 4.16 -3.78 -12.95
N SER A 51 4.16 -4.96 -12.35
CA SER A 51 5.28 -5.92 -12.45
C SER A 51 5.34 -6.70 -13.77
N GLY A 52 4.41 -6.43 -14.71
CA GLY A 52 4.34 -7.16 -15.99
C GLY A 52 3.91 -8.63 -15.86
N LEU A 53 3.32 -9.04 -14.73
CA LEU A 53 2.78 -10.39 -14.55
C LEU A 53 1.43 -10.59 -15.24
N ILE A 54 0.74 -9.51 -15.56
CA ILE A 54 -0.49 -9.49 -16.35
C ILE A 54 -0.47 -8.32 -17.32
N ASP A 55 -1.02 -8.51 -18.52
CA ASP A 55 -1.18 -7.47 -19.51
C ASP A 55 -2.34 -6.55 -19.13
N ILE A 56 -2.20 -5.24 -19.41
CA ILE A 56 -3.26 -4.25 -19.32
C ILE A 56 -4.08 -4.19 -20.61
N ASN A 57 -5.33 -3.71 -20.55
CA ASN A 57 -6.18 -3.55 -21.72
C ASN A 57 -6.14 -2.14 -22.30
N LYS A 58 -5.80 -1.15 -21.46
CA LYS A 58 -5.67 0.28 -21.88
C LYS A 58 -4.73 1.03 -20.95
N GLY A 59 -4.30 2.21 -21.41
CA GLY A 59 -3.42 3.10 -20.65
C GLY A 59 -1.96 2.68 -20.73
N ASP A 60 -1.13 3.36 -19.95
CA ASP A 60 0.31 3.16 -19.94
C ASP A 60 0.84 3.01 -18.51
N ILE A 61 1.85 2.17 -18.36
CA ILE A 61 2.65 2.08 -17.14
C ILE A 61 4.07 2.46 -17.52
N LEU A 62 4.57 3.52 -16.89
CA LEU A 62 5.92 4.03 -17.13
C LEU A 62 6.80 3.74 -15.92
N PHE A 63 7.96 3.17 -16.16
CA PHE A 63 9.02 2.99 -15.17
C PHE A 63 10.23 3.82 -15.58
N GLN A 64 10.65 4.76 -14.72
CA GLN A 64 11.70 5.74 -15.03
C GLN A 64 11.44 6.45 -16.36
N GLY A 65 10.19 6.87 -16.61
CA GLY A 65 9.75 7.59 -17.80
C GLY A 65 9.64 6.75 -19.08
N LYS A 66 9.90 5.43 -19.02
CA LYS A 66 9.82 4.54 -20.18
C LYS A 66 8.66 3.56 -20.06
N PRO A 67 7.91 3.26 -21.11
CA PRO A 67 6.87 2.24 -21.09
C PRO A 67 7.41 0.88 -20.63
N VAL A 68 6.70 0.25 -19.70
CA VAL A 68 7.07 -1.08 -19.19
C VAL A 68 7.12 -2.11 -20.31
N SER A 69 6.21 -2.04 -21.29
CA SER A 69 6.17 -2.93 -22.46
C SER A 69 7.44 -2.89 -23.32
N GLU A 70 8.14 -1.76 -23.33
CA GLU A 70 9.37 -1.57 -24.11
C GLU A 70 10.65 -1.87 -23.30
N ASN A 71 10.56 -1.87 -21.98
CA ASN A 71 11.70 -1.94 -21.07
C ASN A 71 11.57 -3.03 -19.99
N GLU A 72 10.78 -4.07 -20.25
CA GLU A 72 10.40 -5.11 -19.29
C GLU A 72 11.60 -5.77 -18.60
N LYS A 73 12.65 -6.11 -19.37
CA LYS A 73 13.84 -6.76 -18.85
C LYS A 73 14.59 -5.89 -17.84
N GLN A 74 14.78 -4.60 -18.16
CA GLN A 74 15.44 -3.65 -17.26
C GLN A 74 14.60 -3.42 -16.01
N MET A 75 13.30 -3.21 -16.18
CA MET A 75 12.37 -3.02 -15.09
C MET A 75 12.40 -4.22 -14.12
N LYS A 76 12.36 -5.46 -14.63
CA LYS A 76 12.44 -6.67 -13.79
C LYS A 76 13.76 -6.78 -13.01
N ASN A 77 14.85 -6.21 -13.50
CA ASN A 77 16.11 -6.13 -12.76
C ASN A 77 16.10 -5.03 -11.66
N ASP A 78 15.33 -3.96 -11.89
CA ASP A 78 15.31 -2.79 -11.00
C ASP A 78 14.15 -2.84 -9.98
N ILE A 79 13.27 -3.85 -10.04
CA ILE A 79 12.14 -4.01 -9.13
C ILE A 79 12.35 -5.20 -8.20
N GLY A 80 12.13 -4.96 -6.89
CA GLY A 80 11.94 -6.01 -5.91
C GLY A 80 10.45 -6.28 -5.70
N LEU A 81 10.02 -7.52 -5.96
CA LEU A 81 8.62 -7.91 -5.90
C LEU A 81 8.37 -8.94 -4.80
N LEU A 82 7.43 -8.67 -3.90
CA LEU A 82 6.98 -9.59 -2.88
C LEU A 82 5.45 -9.70 -2.88
N PHE A 83 4.95 -10.92 -3.07
CA PHE A 83 3.54 -11.27 -2.89
C PHE A 83 3.40 -12.13 -1.64
N GLY A 84 2.71 -11.62 -0.61
CA GLY A 84 2.16 -12.36 0.52
C GLY A 84 3.05 -13.41 1.20
N GLY A 85 4.35 -13.17 1.31
CA GLY A 85 5.31 -14.13 1.86
C GLY A 85 5.93 -15.04 0.81
N VAL A 86 7.16 -15.49 1.10
CA VAL A 86 7.92 -16.38 0.20
C VAL A 86 7.55 -17.83 0.52
N ASP A 87 6.44 -18.31 -0.04
CA ASP A 87 6.06 -19.73 0.07
C ASP A 87 6.55 -20.60 -1.11
N PHE A 88 7.44 -20.04 -1.94
CA PHE A 88 8.05 -20.77 -3.02
C PHE A 88 9.01 -21.83 -2.49
N TYR A 89 8.83 -23.07 -2.86
CA TYR A 89 9.73 -24.18 -2.52
C TYR A 89 9.94 -24.35 -1.01
N PRO A 90 8.91 -24.67 -0.21
CA PRO A 90 8.96 -24.70 1.27
C PRO A 90 10.04 -25.62 1.81
N ASN A 91 10.44 -26.65 1.07
CA ASN A 91 11.47 -27.61 1.47
C ASN A 91 12.89 -27.23 1.01
N ALA A 92 13.05 -26.19 0.19
CA ALA A 92 14.37 -25.70 -0.20
C ALA A 92 15.03 -24.95 0.95
N LYS A 93 16.35 -25.01 1.06
CA LYS A 93 17.12 -24.16 1.97
C LYS A 93 17.21 -22.74 1.40
N VAL A 94 17.33 -21.75 2.29
CA VAL A 94 17.54 -20.33 1.94
C VAL A 94 18.69 -20.22 0.94
N LYS A 95 19.86 -20.81 1.20
CA LYS A 95 21.03 -20.75 0.30
C LYS A 95 20.75 -21.31 -1.10
N ASP A 96 19.98 -22.39 -1.20
CA ASP A 96 19.71 -23.02 -2.50
C ASP A 96 18.78 -22.16 -3.35
N LEU A 97 17.76 -21.56 -2.71
CA LEU A 97 16.84 -20.64 -3.38
C LEU A 97 17.56 -19.36 -3.80
N THR A 98 18.40 -18.79 -2.93
CA THR A 98 19.23 -17.62 -3.24
C THR A 98 20.16 -17.87 -4.42
N LYS A 99 20.82 -19.03 -4.45
CA LYS A 99 21.71 -19.42 -5.57
C LYS A 99 20.97 -19.46 -6.91
N VAL A 100 19.71 -19.85 -6.92
CA VAL A 100 18.88 -19.81 -8.12
C VAL A 100 18.47 -18.37 -8.44
N SER A 101 17.92 -17.64 -7.46
CA SER A 101 17.43 -16.28 -7.64
C SER A 101 18.51 -15.32 -8.11
N SER A 102 19.72 -15.37 -7.54
CA SER A 102 20.85 -14.50 -7.87
C SER A 102 21.25 -14.55 -9.35
N ARG A 103 21.02 -15.69 -10.03
CA ARG A 103 21.36 -15.85 -11.46
C ARG A 103 20.50 -15.04 -12.41
N PHE A 104 19.34 -14.58 -11.96
CA PHE A 104 18.44 -13.78 -12.78
C PHE A 104 18.77 -12.29 -12.79
N TYR A 105 19.64 -11.84 -11.85
CA TYR A 105 19.95 -10.42 -11.68
C TYR A 105 21.41 -10.11 -12.03
N HIS A 106 21.61 -9.20 -12.98
CA HIS A 106 22.96 -8.80 -13.43
C HIS A 106 23.70 -7.98 -12.35
N SER A 107 22.96 -7.25 -11.52
CA SER A 107 23.48 -6.37 -10.46
C SER A 107 23.55 -7.06 -9.09
N TRP A 108 23.53 -8.40 -9.04
CA TRP A 108 23.62 -9.13 -7.78
C TRP A 108 24.92 -8.85 -7.03
N ASP A 109 24.80 -8.45 -5.76
CA ASP A 109 25.91 -8.23 -4.83
C ASP A 109 25.83 -9.24 -3.69
N GLN A 110 26.70 -10.24 -3.75
CA GLN A 110 26.76 -11.31 -2.74
C GLN A 110 27.15 -10.77 -1.36
N SER A 111 28.08 -9.79 -1.29
CA SER A 111 28.49 -9.19 -0.02
C SER A 111 27.37 -8.41 0.63
N LEU A 112 26.55 -7.72 -0.16
CA LEU A 112 25.38 -6.99 0.31
C LEU A 112 24.29 -7.95 0.80
N TYR A 113 24.09 -9.06 0.10
CA TYR A 113 23.16 -10.13 0.51
C TYR A 113 23.53 -10.71 1.89
N GLU A 114 24.81 -11.06 2.09
CA GLU A 114 25.28 -11.58 3.37
C GLU A 114 25.10 -10.58 4.53
N LYS A 115 25.30 -9.28 4.25
CA LYS A 115 25.01 -8.21 5.23
C LYS A 115 23.53 -8.14 5.60
N TRP A 116 22.62 -8.26 4.62
CA TRP A 116 21.20 -8.26 4.89
C TRP A 116 20.74 -9.49 5.65
N LEU A 117 21.24 -10.69 5.31
CA LEU A 117 20.92 -11.89 6.07
C LEU A 117 21.38 -11.79 7.53
N LYS A 118 22.59 -11.25 7.75
CA LYS A 118 23.09 -11.02 9.10
C LYS A 118 22.24 -9.99 9.84
N PHE A 119 21.87 -8.89 9.19
CA PHE A 119 21.04 -7.85 9.77
C PHE A 119 19.64 -8.35 10.16
N PHE A 120 19.04 -9.22 9.35
CA PHE A 120 17.74 -9.83 9.59
C PHE A 120 17.80 -11.14 10.38
N GLU A 121 18.98 -11.57 10.81
CA GLU A 121 19.23 -12.81 11.58
C GLU A 121 18.69 -14.07 10.89
N ILE A 122 18.84 -14.16 9.57
CA ILE A 122 18.36 -15.27 8.76
C ILE A 122 19.52 -16.25 8.49
N SER A 123 19.36 -17.51 8.92
CA SER A 123 20.31 -18.58 8.61
C SER A 123 20.06 -19.16 7.22
N GLU A 124 21.10 -19.24 6.39
CA GLU A 124 21.07 -19.85 5.07
C GLU A 124 20.78 -21.35 5.07
N GLU A 125 21.04 -22.04 6.20
CA GLU A 125 20.83 -23.47 6.35
C GLU A 125 19.37 -23.85 6.66
N LYS A 126 18.54 -22.88 7.07
CA LYS A 126 17.11 -23.12 7.31
C LYS A 126 16.37 -23.38 6.00
N LYS A 127 15.33 -24.21 6.07
CA LYS A 127 14.36 -24.37 4.98
C LYS A 127 13.37 -23.22 5.02
N ILE A 128 12.80 -22.85 3.88
CA ILE A 128 11.83 -21.76 3.77
C ILE A 128 10.64 -21.96 4.71
N LYS A 129 10.14 -23.18 4.86
CA LYS A 129 9.04 -23.50 5.80
C LYS A 129 9.39 -23.32 7.29
N GLU A 130 10.68 -23.24 7.63
CA GLU A 130 11.16 -23.02 9.01
C GLU A 130 11.28 -21.54 9.35
N LEU A 131 11.08 -20.64 8.37
CA LEU A 131 11.04 -19.21 8.58
C LEU A 131 9.63 -18.79 9.03
N SER A 132 9.55 -17.89 10.01
CA SER A 132 8.31 -17.18 10.32
C SER A 132 7.87 -16.31 9.14
N ASN A 133 6.62 -15.86 9.10
CA ASN A 133 6.15 -14.98 8.03
C ASN A 133 7.00 -13.69 7.94
N GLY A 134 7.33 -13.07 9.06
CA GLY A 134 8.23 -11.92 9.10
C GLY A 134 9.62 -12.21 8.55
N MET A 135 10.20 -13.37 8.90
CA MET A 135 11.49 -13.79 8.34
C MET A 135 11.41 -14.04 6.83
N LYS A 136 10.30 -14.57 6.31
CA LYS A 136 10.11 -14.74 4.87
C LYS A 136 10.10 -13.39 4.14
N VAL A 137 9.39 -12.39 4.67
CA VAL A 137 9.39 -11.03 4.11
C VAL A 137 10.79 -10.43 4.18
N LYS A 138 11.46 -10.50 5.33
CA LYS A 138 12.85 -10.04 5.52
C LYS A 138 13.83 -10.73 4.54
N TYR A 139 13.64 -12.03 4.27
CA TYR A 139 14.40 -12.76 3.26
C TYR A 139 14.13 -12.24 1.84
N GLY A 140 12.87 -12.04 1.47
CA GLY A 140 12.51 -11.45 0.18
C GLY A 140 13.11 -10.05 -0.01
N LEU A 141 13.09 -9.21 1.03
CA LEU A 141 13.78 -7.91 1.03
C LEU A 141 15.29 -8.07 0.86
N SER A 142 15.91 -9.06 1.53
CA SER A 142 17.34 -9.32 1.36
C SER A 142 17.68 -9.61 -0.11
N LEU A 143 16.87 -10.41 -0.80
CA LEU A 143 17.06 -10.67 -2.23
C LEU A 143 16.91 -9.39 -3.06
N ALA A 144 15.82 -8.63 -2.87
CA ALA A 144 15.52 -7.42 -3.62
C ALA A 144 16.61 -6.34 -3.45
N LEU A 145 17.08 -6.14 -2.23
CA LEU A 145 18.10 -5.15 -1.93
C LEU A 145 19.49 -5.57 -2.44
N SER A 146 19.74 -6.87 -2.58
CA SER A 146 21.01 -7.42 -3.05
C SER A 146 21.20 -7.33 -4.57
N HIS A 147 20.11 -7.21 -5.33
CA HIS A 147 20.18 -6.89 -6.75
C HIS A 147 19.96 -5.39 -7.05
N GLN A 148 20.01 -4.54 -6.01
CA GLN A 148 19.94 -3.09 -6.11
C GLN A 148 18.64 -2.59 -6.71
N ALA A 149 17.51 -3.18 -6.28
CA ALA A 149 16.19 -2.72 -6.66
C ALA A 149 16.00 -1.23 -6.35
N LYS A 150 15.40 -0.50 -7.28
CA LYS A 150 15.05 0.92 -7.15
C LYS A 150 13.61 1.12 -6.69
N LEU A 151 12.77 0.13 -6.92
CA LEU A 151 11.35 0.10 -6.55
C LEU A 151 11.04 -1.23 -5.86
N LEU A 152 10.41 -1.18 -4.70
CA LEU A 152 9.82 -2.35 -4.03
C LEU A 152 8.30 -2.33 -4.24
N LEU A 153 7.77 -3.43 -4.76
CA LEU A 153 6.34 -3.71 -4.89
C LEU A 153 5.97 -4.81 -3.91
N LEU A 154 5.24 -4.45 -2.86
CA LEU A 154 4.96 -5.35 -1.74
C LEU A 154 3.45 -5.52 -1.59
N ASP A 155 2.94 -6.74 -1.81
CA ASP A 155 1.52 -7.04 -1.63
C ASP A 155 1.28 -7.64 -0.25
N GLU A 156 0.60 -6.90 0.64
CA GLU A 156 0.27 -7.26 2.01
C GLU A 156 1.48 -7.74 2.86
N PRO A 157 2.62 -7.01 2.87
CA PRO A 157 3.87 -7.49 3.48
C PRO A 157 3.80 -7.64 5.00
N THR A 158 2.87 -6.95 5.66
CA THR A 158 2.67 -6.97 7.12
C THR A 158 1.59 -7.94 7.59
N SER A 159 0.89 -8.58 6.64
CA SER A 159 -0.21 -9.49 6.95
C SER A 159 0.26 -10.72 7.73
N GLY A 160 -0.43 -11.04 8.82
CA GLY A 160 -0.11 -12.19 9.67
C GLY A 160 1.18 -12.05 10.49
N LEU A 161 1.74 -10.85 10.61
CA LEU A 161 2.83 -10.57 11.53
C LEU A 161 2.29 -10.21 12.92
N ASP A 162 3.05 -10.61 13.95
CA ASP A 162 2.83 -10.08 15.29
C ASP A 162 3.17 -8.57 15.36
N PRO A 163 2.67 -7.84 16.39
CA PRO A 163 2.85 -6.38 16.45
C PRO A 163 4.33 -5.93 16.45
N VAL A 164 5.24 -6.71 17.08
CA VAL A 164 6.66 -6.33 17.15
C VAL A 164 7.33 -6.52 15.81
N SER A 165 7.17 -7.67 15.18
CA SER A 165 7.72 -7.95 13.83
C SER A 165 7.19 -6.98 12.79
N ARG A 166 5.92 -6.57 12.90
CA ARG A 166 5.30 -5.56 12.03
C ARG A 166 5.97 -4.20 12.22
N ASP A 167 6.15 -3.77 13.45
CA ASP A 167 6.79 -2.51 13.81
C ASP A 167 8.20 -2.40 13.24
N GLU A 168 9.02 -3.42 13.48
CA GLU A 168 10.38 -3.52 12.95
C GLU A 168 10.41 -3.47 11.41
N LEU A 169 9.45 -4.12 10.74
CA LEU A 169 9.40 -4.13 9.28
C LEU A 169 9.06 -2.74 8.73
N LEU A 170 8.12 -2.02 9.34
CA LEU A 170 7.76 -0.66 8.93
C LEU A 170 8.92 0.33 9.15
N ASP A 171 9.67 0.19 10.25
CA ASP A 171 10.88 0.97 10.47
C ASP A 171 11.96 0.65 9.42
N CYS A 172 12.10 -0.63 9.05
CA CYS A 172 12.98 -1.06 7.96
C CYS A 172 12.58 -0.41 6.62
N PHE A 173 11.28 -0.32 6.30
CA PHE A 173 10.83 0.37 5.08
C PHE A 173 11.25 1.84 5.06
N ARG A 174 11.09 2.55 6.19
CA ARG A 174 11.56 3.95 6.31
C ARG A 174 13.06 4.08 6.08
N ASP A 175 13.83 3.19 6.68
CA ASP A 175 15.29 3.20 6.53
C ASP A 175 15.72 2.91 5.09
N ILE A 176 15.09 1.95 4.43
CA ILE A 176 15.34 1.62 3.03
C ILE A 176 15.01 2.83 2.14
N ALA A 177 13.82 3.40 2.27
CA ALA A 177 13.40 4.53 1.46
C ALA A 177 14.32 5.73 1.64
N LYS A 178 14.56 6.17 2.89
CA LYS A 178 15.34 7.38 3.17
C LYS A 178 16.84 7.23 2.93
N LYS A 179 17.44 6.10 3.37
CA LYS A 179 18.91 5.92 3.31
C LYS A 179 19.38 5.38 1.97
N LYS A 180 18.53 4.69 1.21
CA LYS A 180 18.87 4.08 -0.08
C LYS A 180 18.18 4.75 -1.27
N ASN A 181 17.29 5.72 -1.02
CA ASN A 181 16.49 6.39 -2.04
C ASN A 181 15.63 5.41 -2.87
N ILE A 182 15.19 4.30 -2.26
CA ILE A 182 14.37 3.27 -2.90
C ILE A 182 12.90 3.62 -2.71
N ALA A 183 12.15 3.65 -3.79
CA ALA A 183 10.69 3.83 -3.73
C ALA A 183 10.01 2.55 -3.24
N ILE A 184 8.96 2.69 -2.45
CA ILE A 184 8.19 1.55 -1.93
C ILE A 184 6.71 1.76 -2.20
N LEU A 185 6.09 0.85 -2.94
CA LEU A 185 4.65 0.73 -3.05
C LEU A 185 4.21 -0.53 -2.29
N PHE A 186 3.48 -0.37 -1.20
CA PHE A 186 2.97 -1.53 -0.48
C PHE A 186 1.45 -1.49 -0.30
N SER A 187 0.80 -2.62 -0.57
CA SER A 187 -0.61 -2.77 -0.28
C SER A 187 -0.80 -3.18 1.18
N THR A 188 -1.85 -2.66 1.80
CA THR A 188 -2.27 -3.10 3.13
C THR A 188 -3.76 -2.81 3.34
N HIS A 189 -4.38 -3.58 4.22
CA HIS A 189 -5.69 -3.27 4.82
C HIS A 189 -5.56 -2.78 6.27
N VAL A 190 -4.34 -2.69 6.80
CA VAL A 190 -4.03 -2.23 8.15
C VAL A 190 -3.64 -0.76 8.10
N ILE A 191 -4.58 0.11 8.44
CA ILE A 191 -4.43 1.56 8.29
C ILE A 191 -3.34 2.15 9.17
N SER A 192 -3.12 1.59 10.37
CA SER A 192 -2.05 2.03 11.28
C SER A 192 -0.65 1.90 10.67
N ASP A 193 -0.43 0.95 9.75
CA ASP A 193 0.85 0.79 9.06
C ASP A 193 1.17 2.02 8.20
N LEU A 194 0.13 2.58 7.56
CA LEU A 194 0.25 3.77 6.71
C LEU A 194 0.56 5.01 7.54
N GLU A 195 -0.17 5.23 8.64
CA GLU A 195 0.11 6.36 9.53
C GLU A 195 1.54 6.33 10.08
N LYS A 196 2.09 5.11 10.23
CA LYS A 196 3.43 4.93 10.75
C LYS A 196 4.53 5.21 9.73
N CYS A 197 4.41 4.78 8.48
CA CYS A 197 5.54 4.81 7.55
C CYS A 197 5.25 5.43 6.17
N ALA A 198 4.00 5.59 5.74
CA ALA A 198 3.72 6.09 4.41
C ALA A 198 3.85 7.61 4.30
N ASP A 199 4.46 8.10 3.23
CA ASP A 199 4.49 9.52 2.85
C ASP A 199 3.21 9.90 2.11
N SER A 200 2.71 9.00 1.25
CA SER A 200 1.49 9.17 0.48
C SER A 200 0.62 7.92 0.50
N ILE A 201 -0.63 8.09 0.11
CA ILE A 201 -1.59 7.01 -0.06
C ILE A 201 -2.27 7.09 -1.42
N THR A 202 -2.55 5.92 -1.97
CA THR A 202 -3.44 5.75 -3.12
C THR A 202 -4.59 4.84 -2.68
N TYR A 203 -5.81 5.41 -2.64
CA TYR A 203 -7.02 4.70 -2.22
C TYR A 203 -7.78 4.19 -3.43
N ILE A 204 -7.88 2.86 -3.55
CA ILE A 204 -8.61 2.18 -4.63
C ILE A 204 -9.87 1.51 -4.10
N ARG A 205 -10.99 1.70 -4.81
CA ARG A 205 -12.28 1.08 -4.51
C ARG A 205 -12.96 0.61 -5.79
N LYS A 206 -13.44 -0.64 -5.82
CA LYS A 206 -14.13 -1.26 -6.98
C LYS A 206 -13.39 -1.02 -8.32
N GLY A 207 -12.04 -1.02 -8.29
CA GLY A 207 -11.18 -0.83 -9.45
C GLY A 207 -10.93 0.60 -9.88
N GLU A 208 -11.35 1.61 -9.11
CA GLU A 208 -11.17 3.04 -9.36
C GLU A 208 -10.33 3.70 -8.28
N ILE A 209 -9.48 4.65 -8.64
CA ILE A 209 -8.73 5.47 -7.69
C ILE A 209 -9.63 6.61 -7.19
N LEU A 210 -9.92 6.61 -5.90
CA LEU A 210 -10.68 7.67 -5.26
C LEU A 210 -9.81 8.84 -4.82
N SER A 211 -8.57 8.55 -4.43
CA SER A 211 -7.61 9.57 -4.02
C SER A 211 -6.19 9.04 -4.16
N SER A 212 -5.25 9.92 -4.56
CA SER A 212 -3.80 9.66 -4.55
C SER A 212 -3.10 10.96 -4.16
N LYS A 213 -2.60 11.03 -2.92
CA LYS A 213 -1.97 12.24 -2.36
C LYS A 213 -1.19 11.94 -1.08
N SER A 214 -0.48 12.93 -0.52
CA SER A 214 0.20 12.76 0.78
C SER A 214 -0.78 12.40 1.88
N VAL A 215 -0.32 11.62 2.89
CA VAL A 215 -1.14 11.24 4.05
C VAL A 215 -1.68 12.48 4.76
N SER A 216 -0.85 13.52 4.93
CA SER A 216 -1.27 14.78 5.56
C SER A 216 -2.38 15.47 4.78
N SER A 217 -2.19 15.64 3.46
CA SER A 217 -3.19 16.28 2.60
C SER A 217 -4.51 15.49 2.55
N PHE A 218 -4.44 14.16 2.58
CA PHE A 218 -5.65 13.33 2.63
C PHE A 218 -6.44 13.54 3.92
N LYS A 219 -5.75 13.61 5.06
CA LYS A 219 -6.42 13.85 6.37
C LYS A 219 -7.02 15.25 6.46
N GLU A 220 -6.35 16.25 5.86
CA GLU A 220 -6.80 17.65 5.83
C GLU A 220 -8.07 17.89 5.01
N ASP A 221 -8.47 16.96 4.14
CA ASP A 221 -9.73 17.04 3.42
C ASP A 221 -10.96 16.77 4.31
N TYR A 222 -10.74 16.23 5.51
CA TYR A 222 -11.81 15.74 6.41
C TYR A 222 -11.73 16.39 7.79
N LEU A 223 -12.89 16.43 8.47
CA LEU A 223 -13.02 16.82 9.86
C LEU A 223 -13.84 15.77 10.61
N TYR A 224 -13.35 15.37 11.80
CA TYR A 224 -14.21 14.76 12.79
C TYR A 224 -15.01 15.86 13.47
N VAL A 225 -16.32 15.63 13.58
CA VAL A 225 -17.27 16.59 14.15
C VAL A 225 -18.16 15.91 15.17
N LYS A 226 -18.47 16.67 16.26
CA LYS A 226 -19.44 16.29 17.28
C LYS A 226 -20.31 17.46 17.63
N GLY A 227 -21.61 17.24 17.77
CA GLY A 227 -22.60 18.24 18.12
C GLY A 227 -23.80 17.63 18.81
N LYS A 228 -24.75 18.45 19.24
CA LYS A 228 -26.01 17.99 19.85
C LYS A 228 -26.94 17.40 18.82
N GLU A 229 -27.64 16.32 19.16
CA GLU A 229 -28.57 15.64 18.25
C GLU A 229 -29.72 16.57 17.81
N GLU A 230 -30.14 17.53 18.66
CA GLU A 230 -31.18 18.52 18.35
C GLU A 230 -30.79 19.46 17.19
N ASP A 231 -29.48 19.68 16.95
CA ASP A 231 -28.93 20.50 15.86
C ASP A 231 -28.77 19.74 14.54
N LEU A 232 -29.08 18.43 14.52
CA LEU A 232 -28.86 17.56 13.37
C LEU A 232 -30.02 17.66 12.38
N THR A 233 -29.84 18.41 11.30
CA THR A 233 -30.80 18.53 10.20
C THR A 233 -30.58 17.46 9.13
N GLN A 234 -31.59 17.27 8.26
CA GLN A 234 -31.46 16.36 7.09
C GLN A 234 -30.30 16.73 6.18
N GLU A 235 -30.06 18.02 5.98
CA GLU A 235 -28.94 18.52 5.19
C GLU A 235 -27.59 18.09 5.79
N LYS A 236 -27.43 18.21 7.11
CA LYS A 236 -26.23 17.78 7.83
C LYS A 236 -26.03 16.27 7.72
N ILE A 237 -27.09 15.47 7.87
CA ILE A 237 -27.03 14.01 7.75
C ILE A 237 -26.50 13.59 6.38
N LEU A 238 -26.93 14.23 5.29
CA LEU A 238 -26.49 13.92 3.93
C LEU A 238 -25.01 14.26 3.67
N LYS A 239 -24.40 15.11 4.51
CA LYS A 239 -22.99 15.52 4.41
C LYS A 239 -22.06 14.74 5.33
N MET A 240 -22.62 13.91 6.19
CA MET A 240 -21.83 13.12 7.15
C MET A 240 -21.55 11.72 6.61
N GLU A 241 -20.29 11.33 6.70
CA GLU A 241 -19.90 9.95 6.55
C GLU A 241 -19.88 9.28 7.93
N HIS A 242 -20.50 8.10 8.03
CA HIS A 242 -20.54 7.28 9.25
C HIS A 242 -21.11 8.03 10.49
N LEU A 243 -22.32 8.58 10.35
CA LEU A 243 -23.04 9.21 11.45
C LEU A 243 -23.30 8.20 12.60
N ARG A 244 -22.90 8.57 13.80
CA ARG A 244 -23.24 7.89 15.05
C ARG A 244 -24.03 8.82 15.96
N LYS A 245 -25.02 8.27 16.65
CA LYS A 245 -25.82 8.98 17.65
C LYS A 245 -25.69 8.25 18.98
N LYS A 246 -25.34 9.00 20.01
CA LYS A 246 -25.19 8.45 21.37
C LYS A 246 -25.36 9.55 22.41
N ASP A 247 -26.16 9.24 23.46
CA ASP A 247 -26.35 10.09 24.64
C ASP A 247 -26.77 11.54 24.32
N GLY A 248 -27.62 11.74 23.29
CA GLY A 248 -28.09 13.05 22.86
C GLY A 248 -27.10 13.85 22.00
N PHE A 249 -26.01 13.21 21.58
CA PHE A 249 -25.00 13.79 20.68
C PHE A 249 -24.93 13.00 19.39
N PHE A 250 -24.49 13.69 18.32
CA PHE A 250 -24.03 13.05 17.10
C PHE A 250 -22.52 13.22 16.94
N GLU A 251 -21.90 12.28 16.28
CA GLU A 251 -20.50 12.33 15.85
C GLU A 251 -20.33 11.69 14.46
N GLY A 252 -19.33 12.11 13.71
CA GLY A 252 -19.01 11.52 12.41
C GLY A 252 -17.92 12.28 11.69
N ILE A 253 -17.69 11.90 10.45
CA ILE A 253 -16.71 12.52 9.56
C ILE A 253 -17.46 13.35 8.50
N ILE A 254 -16.94 14.53 8.19
CA ILE A 254 -17.42 15.39 7.10
C ILE A 254 -16.25 15.76 6.20
N GLU A 255 -16.54 16.13 4.95
CA GLU A 255 -15.54 16.82 4.15
C GLU A 255 -15.34 18.25 4.68
N LYS A 256 -14.12 18.72 4.75
CA LYS A 256 -13.77 20.04 5.28
C LYS A 256 -14.51 21.19 4.60
N LYS A 257 -14.84 21.05 3.33
CA LYS A 257 -15.61 22.07 2.57
C LYS A 257 -17.02 22.31 3.13
N ASP A 258 -17.59 21.32 3.84
CA ASP A 258 -18.92 21.38 4.43
C ASP A 258 -18.90 21.87 5.90
N GLU A 259 -17.74 22.24 6.45
CA GLU A 259 -17.55 22.67 7.85
C GLU A 259 -18.53 23.78 8.25
N ALA A 260 -18.78 24.76 7.38
CA ALA A 260 -19.61 25.93 7.66
C ALA A 260 -21.10 25.60 7.94
N ILE A 261 -21.58 24.42 7.54
CA ILE A 261 -22.96 23.99 7.75
C ILE A 261 -23.21 23.55 9.21
N PHE A 262 -22.11 23.22 9.93
CA PHE A 262 -22.19 22.62 11.25
C PHE A 262 -21.91 23.65 12.37
N SER A 263 -22.83 23.76 13.35
CA SER A 263 -22.54 24.32 14.67
C SER A 263 -21.99 23.20 15.53
N LEU A 264 -20.72 23.29 15.92
CA LEU A 264 -20.00 22.18 16.51
C LEU A 264 -19.59 22.45 17.94
N GLU A 265 -19.75 21.47 18.82
CA GLU A 265 -19.18 21.47 20.17
C GLU A 265 -17.70 21.04 20.14
N GLU A 266 -17.37 20.11 19.25
CA GLU A 266 -16.01 19.64 19.06
C GLU A 266 -15.71 19.45 17.57
N LYS A 267 -14.54 19.88 17.14
CA LYS A 267 -13.96 19.59 15.83
C LYS A 267 -12.47 19.32 15.96
N ARG A 268 -11.99 18.32 15.22
CA ARG A 268 -10.57 17.99 15.16
C ARG A 268 -10.21 17.32 13.82
N LEU A 269 -8.92 17.26 13.55
CA LEU A 269 -8.43 16.46 12.45
C LEU A 269 -8.66 14.96 12.77
N PRO A 270 -9.30 14.19 11.86
CA PRO A 270 -9.49 12.76 12.08
C PRO A 270 -8.19 11.97 11.86
N SER A 271 -8.09 10.77 12.44
CA SER A 271 -7.10 9.80 12.07
C SER A 271 -7.41 9.23 10.66
N LEU A 272 -6.41 8.66 10.01
CA LEU A 272 -6.62 7.98 8.73
C LEU A 272 -7.61 6.81 8.89
N GLU A 273 -7.53 6.09 10.01
CA GLU A 273 -8.44 4.99 10.34
C GLU A 273 -9.90 5.46 10.44
N GLU A 274 -10.16 6.58 11.12
CA GLU A 274 -11.52 7.14 11.25
C GLU A 274 -12.09 7.50 9.87
N ILE A 275 -11.30 8.12 8.99
CA ILE A 275 -11.73 8.44 7.62
C ILE A 275 -12.04 7.17 6.83
N MET A 276 -11.17 6.17 6.89
CA MET A 276 -11.35 4.94 6.14
C MET A 276 -12.58 4.14 6.63
N ILE A 277 -12.78 4.04 7.94
CA ILE A 277 -13.98 3.42 8.51
C ILE A 277 -15.24 4.14 8.04
N ALA A 278 -15.22 5.47 8.05
CA ALA A 278 -16.36 6.27 7.62
C ALA A 278 -16.71 5.99 6.16
N LYS A 279 -15.73 6.05 5.27
CA LYS A 279 -15.92 5.80 3.83
C LYS A 279 -16.40 4.39 3.48
N GLU A 280 -15.88 3.39 4.19
CA GLU A 280 -16.25 1.99 3.91
C GLU A 280 -17.65 1.62 4.44
N ARG A 281 -18.12 2.25 5.55
CA ARG A 281 -19.43 1.96 6.15
C ARG A 281 -20.57 2.74 5.52
N THR A 282 -20.32 3.87 4.90
CA THR A 282 -21.34 4.60 4.15
C THR A 282 -21.89 3.73 3.01
N ASP A 283 -21.04 2.93 2.37
CA ASP A 283 -21.44 1.99 1.31
C ASP A 283 -22.25 0.78 1.83
N GLU A 284 -21.96 0.28 3.05
CA GLU A 284 -22.69 -0.87 3.63
C GLU A 284 -24.14 -0.53 3.98
N ASN A 285 -24.41 0.73 4.33
CA ASN A 285 -25.78 1.19 4.59
C ASN A 285 -26.63 1.28 3.31
N GLU A 286 -26.04 1.36 2.12
CA GLU A 286 -26.74 1.31 0.84
C GLU A 286 -27.08 -0.14 0.41
N GLU A 287 -26.34 -1.14 0.91
CA GLU A 287 -26.48 -2.56 0.53
C GLU A 287 -27.09 -3.43 1.66
N SER A 288 -27.33 -2.87 2.87
CA SER A 288 -27.85 -3.64 3.98
C SER A 288 -29.37 -3.87 3.85
N PRO A 289 -29.83 -5.14 3.85
CA PRO A 289 -31.28 -5.47 3.87
C PRO A 289 -31.91 -5.37 5.27
N LEU A 290 -31.22 -4.84 6.29
CA LEU A 290 -31.67 -4.69 7.68
C LEU A 290 -32.02 -3.24 7.99
#